data_5bc6048e0b55d09c5b4043dac9d579d1
#
_entry.id   5bc6048e0b55d09c5b4043dac9d579d1
#
_cell.length_a   1.000
_cell.length_b   1.000
_cell.length_c   1.000
_cell.angle_alpha   90.00
_cell.angle_beta   90.00
_cell.angle_gamma   90.00
#
_symmetry.space_group_name_H-M   'P 1'
#
loop_
_entity.id
_entity.type
_entity.pdbx_description
1 polymer ?
#
loop_
_entity_poly.entity_id
_entity_poly.type
_entity_poly.pdbx_seq_one_letter_code
_entity_poly.pdbx_strand_id
1 'polypeptide(L)'
;MISTWPRFGSSIMRPLIRRFSSTVDPTLSIPAIHCKIRDYVSEGLYNETLELYKEELHPLGLHATTSIFIPSIIKACSHAQSYHFGLQLHCMALKTGSDSEAIISNSLVSMYAKFSITGAARQVFDTMPHRDTISWNSMINCYLQNGYCGDALEMFKEMYMCGFEPKPELIAAVVSACAKKGEFRLGRQIHGLVIVDGMIKESVFLSTALVDFYLRCHDSLVALRVFEGMENKNEVSWTAMISGCTANQNYDMAINCFQAMQVSGVKPNRVTLLTVLPAFAELGYIEHGKEIHGYAFRHGFDADHHFSAALIHMYCKFQETLHSAEIIFEKSIIKDVVMWSLIIGSYAQSRNSGKAMNLFSQMQMQGIEPNSVTLLAILSVCTSLSSLKHGCGVHGYILKSGLNFDIFIGNALINMYAKCGCLMASHQIFKEMPTRDCTSWSTLISGYGLHGCGEEALQLFHEMQDKGMKPDSMTFLALLSTCNHTGLVEEGRKIFDCVMKDDKIPLTMXEVVRAMPMKPSTKIWSSLVSACKVNGRLEIAEKLALWLIESEPDNAANYTMLSMVYAEAGNWPGVEEVRRLTRVQGLKKCYAFSRIELEYKSLSSSRNNQQL
;
A
#
# COMPACT_ATOMS: atom_id res chain seq x y z
N MET A 1 -35.81 31.69 0.56
CA MET A 1 -35.85 32.10 1.98
C MET A 1 -34.56 32.86 2.28
N ILE A 2 -34.70 34.17 2.38
CA ILE A 2 -33.61 35.10 2.71
C ILE A 2 -33.65 35.33 4.21
N SER A 3 -32.71 34.81 4.95
CA SER A 3 -32.43 35.24 6.33
C SER A 3 -31.10 34.64 6.76
N THR A 4 -30.31 35.39 7.15
CA THR A 4 -29.66 36.02 8.28
C THR A 4 -28.13 36.03 8.12
N TRP A 5 -27.62 37.20 7.82
CA TRP A 5 -26.21 37.55 8.03
C TRP A 5 -26.10 38.25 9.38
N PRO A 6 -25.13 37.94 10.23
CA PRO A 6 -24.98 38.68 11.48
C PRO A 6 -24.34 40.04 11.23
N ARG A 7 -24.98 41.08 11.74
CA ARG A 7 -24.43 42.44 11.83
C ARG A 7 -23.33 42.45 12.91
N PHE A 8 -22.08 42.64 12.50
CA PHE A 8 -21.02 42.94 13.43
C PHE A 8 -20.87 44.47 13.53
N GLY A 9 -20.96 44.94 14.76
CA GLY A 9 -20.96 46.34 15.13
C GLY A 9 -19.65 47.08 14.89
N SER A 10 -19.83 48.36 14.55
CA SER A 10 -18.77 49.33 14.35
C SER A 10 -18.17 49.80 15.66
N SER A 11 -17.17 49.08 16.15
CA SER A 11 -16.35 49.61 17.23
C SER A 11 -15.12 48.73 17.44
N ILE A 12 -14.07 49.06 16.76
CA ILE A 12 -12.64 48.89 17.07
C ILE A 12 -11.85 49.18 15.78
N MET A 13 -11.74 50.46 15.47
CA MET A 13 -10.75 50.91 14.49
C MET A 13 -10.33 52.32 14.77
N ARG A 14 -9.52 52.49 15.80
CA ARG A 14 -8.58 53.62 16.01
C ARG A 14 -7.70 53.27 17.21
N PRO A 15 -6.39 53.45 17.21
CA PRO A 15 -5.48 54.18 16.31
C PRO A 15 -4.22 53.40 15.92
N LEU A 16 -3.84 53.44 14.67
CA LEU A 16 -2.45 53.20 14.29
C LEU A 16 -2.15 53.99 12.99
N ILE A 17 -2.47 55.28 13.05
CA ILE A 17 -2.00 56.22 12.04
C ILE A 17 -1.03 57.20 12.73
N ARG A 18 0.23 56.82 12.76
CA ARG A 18 1.38 57.73 12.88
C ARG A 18 2.65 56.89 12.84
N ARG A 19 3.24 56.87 11.70
CA ARG A 19 4.66 56.83 11.34
C ARG A 19 4.82 56.10 10.02
N PHE A 20 4.87 56.85 8.98
CA PHE A 20 5.77 56.70 7.84
C PHE A 20 5.36 57.78 6.81
N SER A 21 5.87 58.96 7.05
CA SER A 21 5.92 59.96 6.01
C SER A 21 7.29 59.90 5.37
N SER A 22 7.40 59.25 4.24
CA SER A 22 8.53 59.49 3.35
C SER A 22 8.16 59.05 1.92
N THR A 23 7.99 60.07 1.11
CA THR A 23 8.17 60.10 -0.37
C THR A 23 7.36 59.12 -1.18
N VAL A 24 6.05 59.39 -1.34
CA VAL A 24 5.27 58.96 -2.49
C VAL A 24 5.67 59.90 -3.63
N ASP A 25 6.17 59.33 -4.70
CA ASP A 25 6.44 60.05 -5.96
C ASP A 25 5.10 60.35 -6.64
N PRO A 26 4.61 61.59 -6.74
CA PRO A 26 3.25 61.88 -7.22
C PRO A 26 3.08 61.79 -8.73
N THR A 27 3.99 61.13 -9.44
CA THR A 27 4.03 61.15 -10.90
C THR A 27 3.84 59.78 -11.59
N LEU A 28 3.49 58.70 -10.87
CA LEU A 28 3.20 57.45 -11.53
C LEU A 28 1.82 57.47 -12.19
N SER A 29 1.81 57.49 -13.51
CA SER A 29 0.58 57.38 -14.30
C SER A 29 -0.05 56.00 -14.11
N ILE A 30 -1.37 55.87 -14.21
CA ILE A 30 -2.11 54.59 -14.10
C ILE A 30 -1.51 53.51 -14.99
N PRO A 31 -1.06 53.76 -16.24
CA PRO A 31 -0.35 52.74 -17.03
C PRO A 31 0.96 52.25 -16.43
N ALA A 32 1.71 53.11 -15.75
CA ALA A 32 2.97 52.73 -15.11
C ALA A 32 2.73 51.81 -13.90
N ILE A 33 1.69 52.05 -13.10
CA ILE A 33 1.26 51.19 -12.00
C ILE A 33 0.81 49.83 -12.55
N HIS A 34 0.10 49.81 -13.66
CA HIS A 34 -0.34 48.58 -14.35
C HIS A 34 0.86 47.71 -14.76
N CYS A 35 1.87 48.31 -15.36
CA CYS A 35 3.10 47.60 -15.74
C CYS A 35 3.78 47.00 -14.52
N LYS A 36 3.93 47.77 -13.42
CA LYS A 36 4.52 47.30 -12.17
C LYS A 36 3.73 46.10 -11.58
N ILE A 37 2.41 46.17 -11.51
CA ILE A 37 1.54 45.09 -11.03
C ILE A 37 1.77 43.82 -11.85
N ARG A 38 1.78 43.97 -13.18
CA ARG A 38 1.99 42.83 -14.10
C ARG A 38 3.38 42.22 -13.89
N ASP A 39 4.41 43.05 -13.77
CA ASP A 39 5.79 42.61 -13.55
C ASP A 39 5.92 41.87 -12.20
N TYR A 40 5.39 42.43 -11.12
CA TYR A 40 5.38 41.79 -9.80
C TYR A 40 4.64 40.44 -9.81
N VAL A 41 3.49 40.36 -10.47
CA VAL A 41 2.73 39.10 -10.60
C VAL A 41 3.50 38.09 -11.45
N SER A 42 4.24 38.53 -12.48
CA SER A 42 5.06 37.62 -13.32
C SER A 42 6.28 37.13 -12.58
N GLU A 43 6.84 37.92 -11.66
CA GLU A 43 7.98 37.54 -10.80
C GLU A 43 7.56 36.77 -9.55
N GLY A 44 6.26 36.62 -9.30
CA GLY A 44 5.74 35.90 -8.13
C GLY A 44 5.74 36.72 -6.84
N LEU A 45 5.93 38.05 -6.93
CA LEU A 45 5.95 38.98 -5.80
C LEU A 45 4.51 39.38 -5.43
N TYR A 46 3.76 38.41 -4.91
CA TYR A 46 2.31 38.59 -4.69
C TYR A 46 2.01 39.51 -3.50
N ASN A 47 2.78 39.47 -2.43
CA ASN A 47 2.57 40.33 -1.26
C ASN A 47 2.83 41.80 -1.64
N GLU A 48 3.91 42.04 -2.36
CA GLU A 48 4.29 43.35 -2.85
C GLU A 48 3.22 43.92 -3.81
N THR A 49 2.62 43.06 -4.64
CA THR A 49 1.48 43.40 -5.50
C THR A 49 0.29 43.90 -4.68
N LEU A 50 -0.02 43.20 -3.58
CA LEU A 50 -1.16 43.55 -2.71
C LEU A 50 -0.89 44.85 -1.92
N GLU A 51 0.34 45.09 -1.51
CA GLU A 51 0.76 46.34 -0.84
C GLU A 51 0.66 47.50 -1.82
N LEU A 52 1.23 47.35 -3.00
CA LEU A 52 1.15 48.37 -4.05
C LEU A 52 -0.32 48.75 -4.39
N TYR A 53 -1.20 47.78 -4.47
CA TYR A 53 -2.63 48.01 -4.68
C TYR A 53 -3.24 48.82 -3.52
N LYS A 54 -2.94 48.46 -2.27
CA LYS A 54 -3.49 49.12 -1.07
C LYS A 54 -3.01 50.56 -0.94
N GLU A 55 -1.75 50.82 -1.29
CA GLU A 55 -1.13 52.12 -1.11
C GLU A 55 -1.47 53.08 -2.26
N GLU A 56 -1.43 52.61 -3.50
CA GLU A 56 -1.52 53.49 -4.69
C GLU A 56 -2.91 53.49 -5.32
N LEU A 57 -3.58 52.33 -5.46
CA LEU A 57 -4.82 52.22 -6.23
C LEU A 57 -6.09 52.33 -5.35
N HIS A 58 -6.10 51.79 -4.18
CA HIS A 58 -7.28 51.81 -3.30
C HIS A 58 -7.70 53.22 -2.92
N PRO A 59 -6.80 54.19 -2.66
CA PRO A 59 -7.19 55.57 -2.36
C PRO A 59 -7.79 56.34 -3.54
N LEU A 60 -7.52 55.90 -4.78
CA LEU A 60 -8.01 56.59 -6.00
C LEU A 60 -9.49 56.35 -6.29
N GLY A 61 -10.13 55.45 -5.54
CA GLY A 61 -11.55 55.16 -5.67
C GLY A 61 -11.93 54.22 -6.82
N LEU A 62 -13.18 53.76 -6.77
CA LEU A 62 -13.68 52.67 -7.61
C LEU A 62 -13.71 52.95 -9.13
N HIS A 63 -13.77 54.23 -9.55
CA HIS A 63 -14.01 54.57 -10.96
C HIS A 63 -12.76 54.52 -11.84
N ALA A 64 -11.57 54.57 -11.29
CA ALA A 64 -10.33 54.68 -12.07
C ALA A 64 -9.62 53.33 -12.35
N THR A 65 -10.11 52.22 -11.78
CA THR A 65 -9.26 51.03 -11.69
C THR A 65 -9.93 49.72 -12.13
N THR A 66 -11.11 49.76 -12.72
CA THR A 66 -12.03 48.63 -12.59
C THR A 66 -11.75 47.36 -13.38
N SER A 67 -11.44 47.34 -14.63
CA SER A 67 -11.38 46.01 -15.30
C SER A 67 -9.98 45.48 -15.57
N ILE A 68 -9.00 46.33 -15.67
CA ILE A 68 -7.66 45.98 -16.16
C ILE A 68 -6.80 45.35 -15.03
N PHE A 69 -6.95 45.81 -13.77
CA PHE A 69 -6.11 45.39 -12.64
C PHE A 69 -6.69 44.21 -11.84
N ILE A 70 -8.02 44.13 -11.78
CA ILE A 70 -8.73 43.18 -10.91
C ILE A 70 -8.24 41.72 -11.13
N PRO A 71 -8.10 41.18 -12.34
CA PRO A 71 -7.63 39.82 -12.54
C PRO A 71 -6.25 39.56 -11.93
N SER A 72 -5.32 40.51 -12.10
CA SER A 72 -3.94 40.42 -11.58
C SER A 72 -3.92 40.44 -10.05
N ILE A 73 -4.73 41.29 -9.44
CA ILE A 73 -4.83 41.43 -7.98
C ILE A 73 -5.52 40.20 -7.37
N ILE A 74 -6.59 39.67 -8.01
CA ILE A 74 -7.27 38.44 -7.62
C ILE A 74 -6.25 37.28 -7.67
N LYS A 75 -5.42 37.22 -8.72
CA LYS A 75 -4.36 36.20 -8.86
C LYS A 75 -3.34 36.31 -7.69
N ALA A 76 -2.92 37.54 -7.37
CA ALA A 76 -2.01 37.79 -6.24
C ALA A 76 -2.65 37.37 -4.92
N CYS A 77 -3.93 37.70 -4.66
CA CYS A 77 -4.68 37.29 -3.48
C CYS A 77 -4.72 35.76 -3.33
N SER A 78 -4.98 35.07 -4.42
CA SER A 78 -5.10 33.61 -4.42
C SER A 78 -3.77 32.92 -4.09
N HIS A 79 -2.64 33.46 -4.55
CA HIS A 79 -1.31 32.94 -4.25
C HIS A 79 -0.81 33.33 -2.86
N ALA A 80 -1.11 34.57 -2.42
CA ALA A 80 -0.77 35.05 -1.06
C ALA A 80 -1.72 34.49 0.02
N GLN A 81 -2.70 33.67 -0.34
CA GLN A 81 -3.70 33.10 0.57
C GLN A 81 -4.46 34.17 1.39
N SER A 82 -4.67 35.36 0.81
CA SER A 82 -5.33 36.48 1.46
C SER A 82 -6.86 36.43 1.25
N TYR A 83 -7.52 35.51 1.96
CA TYR A 83 -8.95 35.19 1.80
C TYR A 83 -9.85 36.43 1.98
N HIS A 84 -9.68 37.15 3.11
CA HIS A 84 -10.54 38.33 3.39
C HIS A 84 -10.43 39.43 2.34
N PHE A 85 -9.22 39.61 1.81
CA PHE A 85 -8.99 40.61 0.76
C PHE A 85 -9.62 40.15 -0.57
N GLY A 86 -9.53 38.86 -0.87
CA GLY A 86 -10.21 38.24 -2.02
C GLY A 86 -11.73 38.47 -2.00
N LEU A 87 -12.35 38.30 -0.80
CA LEU A 87 -13.79 38.59 -0.61
C LEU A 87 -14.11 40.06 -0.86
N GLN A 88 -13.27 40.99 -0.39
CA GLN A 88 -13.43 42.42 -0.63
C GLN A 88 -13.39 42.72 -2.13
N LEU A 89 -12.48 42.12 -2.88
CA LEU A 89 -12.38 42.27 -4.34
C LEU A 89 -13.64 41.72 -5.06
N HIS A 90 -14.15 40.57 -4.61
CA HIS A 90 -15.40 40.02 -5.16
C HIS A 90 -16.59 40.98 -4.91
N CYS A 91 -16.72 41.46 -3.65
CA CYS A 91 -17.74 42.45 -3.31
C CYS A 91 -17.61 43.74 -4.15
N MET A 92 -16.39 44.16 -4.44
CA MET A 92 -16.12 45.32 -5.29
C MET A 92 -16.54 45.02 -6.72
N ALA A 93 -16.20 43.85 -7.27
CA ALA A 93 -16.60 43.44 -8.63
C ALA A 93 -18.13 43.45 -8.78
N LEU A 94 -18.85 42.92 -7.77
CA LEU A 94 -20.33 42.93 -7.74
C LEU A 94 -20.89 44.35 -7.73
N LYS A 95 -20.31 45.27 -6.93
CA LYS A 95 -20.78 46.67 -6.83
C LYS A 95 -20.55 47.46 -8.10
N THR A 96 -19.48 47.15 -8.83
CA THR A 96 -19.13 47.85 -10.10
C THR A 96 -19.77 47.18 -11.31
N GLY A 97 -20.40 46.01 -11.16
CA GLY A 97 -20.90 45.20 -12.27
C GLY A 97 -19.82 44.54 -13.11
N SER A 98 -18.56 44.60 -12.66
CA SER A 98 -17.41 44.02 -13.37
C SER A 98 -17.40 42.50 -13.34
N ASP A 99 -18.15 41.90 -12.43
CA ASP A 99 -18.36 40.44 -12.34
C ASP A 99 -19.07 39.87 -13.59
N SER A 100 -19.69 40.71 -14.41
CA SER A 100 -20.25 40.32 -15.71
C SER A 100 -19.15 40.05 -16.77
N GLU A 101 -17.94 40.56 -16.57
CA GLU A 101 -16.80 40.31 -17.47
C GLU A 101 -16.21 38.91 -17.24
N ALA A 102 -16.17 38.06 -18.29
CA ALA A 102 -15.70 36.67 -18.21
C ALA A 102 -14.30 36.55 -17.60
N ILE A 103 -13.39 37.48 -17.89
CA ILE A 103 -12.01 37.46 -17.37
C ILE A 103 -11.98 37.60 -15.85
N ILE A 104 -12.81 38.48 -15.30
CA ILE A 104 -12.90 38.74 -13.86
C ILE A 104 -13.55 37.54 -13.16
N SER A 105 -14.68 37.04 -13.70
CA SER A 105 -15.37 35.86 -13.17
C SER A 105 -14.48 34.64 -13.20
N ASN A 106 -13.74 34.38 -14.27
CA ASN A 106 -12.79 33.27 -14.39
C ASN A 106 -11.66 33.38 -13.32
N SER A 107 -11.21 34.63 -13.08
CA SER A 107 -10.21 34.89 -12.02
C SER A 107 -10.78 34.63 -10.62
N LEU A 108 -12.04 35.01 -10.39
CA LEU A 108 -12.76 34.74 -9.12
C LEU A 108 -12.95 33.23 -8.90
N VAL A 109 -13.38 32.50 -9.95
CA VAL A 109 -13.51 31.01 -9.87
C VAL A 109 -12.17 30.40 -9.49
N SER A 110 -11.08 30.81 -10.15
CA SER A 110 -9.71 30.32 -9.87
C SER A 110 -9.26 30.68 -8.45
N MET A 111 -9.62 31.84 -7.95
CA MET A 111 -9.33 32.27 -6.58
C MET A 111 -10.06 31.40 -5.56
N TYR A 112 -11.35 31.20 -5.75
CA TYR A 112 -12.15 30.34 -4.85
C TYR A 112 -11.69 28.88 -4.91
N ALA A 113 -11.21 28.41 -6.06
CA ALA A 113 -10.62 27.08 -6.22
C ALA A 113 -9.42 26.91 -5.29
N LYS A 114 -8.52 27.90 -5.23
CA LYS A 114 -7.32 27.87 -4.37
C LYS A 114 -7.65 28.00 -2.88
N PHE A 115 -8.76 28.66 -2.56
CA PHE A 115 -9.26 28.76 -1.18
C PHE A 115 -10.09 27.53 -0.77
N SER A 116 -10.29 26.56 -1.67
CA SER A 116 -11.10 25.34 -1.46
C SER A 116 -12.58 25.64 -1.16
N ILE A 117 -13.11 26.75 -1.69
CA ILE A 117 -14.52 27.17 -1.52
C ILE A 117 -15.27 26.96 -2.84
N THR A 118 -15.47 25.68 -3.18
CA THR A 118 -16.08 25.27 -4.46
C THR A 118 -17.51 25.80 -4.64
N GLY A 119 -18.28 25.94 -3.56
CA GLY A 119 -19.64 26.48 -3.60
C GLY A 119 -19.69 27.92 -4.07
N ALA A 120 -18.75 28.79 -3.62
CA ALA A 120 -18.66 30.18 -4.09
C ALA A 120 -18.18 30.24 -5.56
N ALA A 121 -17.23 29.36 -5.93
CA ALA A 121 -16.78 29.24 -7.32
C ALA A 121 -17.96 28.88 -8.24
N ARG A 122 -18.80 27.92 -7.83
CA ARG A 122 -20.00 27.49 -8.58
C ARG A 122 -21.01 28.64 -8.72
N GLN A 123 -21.27 29.38 -7.61
CA GLN A 123 -22.15 30.55 -7.66
C GLN A 123 -21.68 31.59 -8.69
N VAL A 124 -20.38 31.94 -8.68
CA VAL A 124 -19.81 32.89 -9.66
C VAL A 124 -20.03 32.36 -11.09
N PHE A 125 -19.72 31.05 -11.31
CA PHE A 125 -19.90 30.42 -12.62
C PHE A 125 -21.37 30.48 -13.10
N ASP A 126 -22.32 30.19 -12.19
CA ASP A 126 -23.74 30.12 -12.52
C ASP A 126 -24.34 31.50 -12.82
N THR A 127 -23.79 32.58 -12.22
CA THR A 127 -24.26 33.97 -12.46
C THR A 127 -23.63 34.60 -13.69
N MET A 128 -22.63 33.95 -14.33
CA MET A 128 -22.01 34.50 -15.58
C MET A 128 -23.02 34.62 -16.72
N PRO A 129 -23.19 35.81 -17.32
CA PRO A 129 -24.10 35.98 -18.47
C PRO A 129 -23.66 35.20 -19.72
N HIS A 130 -22.35 35.15 -19.94
CA HIS A 130 -21.74 34.45 -21.07
C HIS A 130 -20.60 33.60 -20.55
N ARG A 131 -20.65 32.30 -20.84
CA ARG A 131 -19.61 31.34 -20.48
C ARG A 131 -18.82 30.99 -21.74
N ASP A 132 -17.50 31.11 -21.67
CA ASP A 132 -16.58 30.71 -22.74
C ASP A 132 -15.86 29.39 -22.35
N THR A 133 -15.05 28.86 -23.23
CA THR A 133 -14.25 27.65 -22.99
C THR A 133 -13.38 27.78 -21.73
N ILE A 134 -12.87 29.00 -21.46
CA ILE A 134 -12.02 29.27 -20.28
C ILE A 134 -12.84 29.18 -19.00
N SER A 135 -14.11 29.65 -19.01
CA SER A 135 -15.03 29.58 -17.87
C SER A 135 -15.29 28.12 -17.46
N TRP A 136 -15.63 27.28 -18.47
CA TRP A 136 -15.84 25.84 -18.25
C TRP A 136 -14.56 25.18 -17.71
N ASN A 137 -13.40 25.43 -18.32
CA ASN A 137 -12.12 24.91 -17.91
C ASN A 137 -11.79 25.32 -16.47
N SER A 138 -12.04 26.58 -16.10
CA SER A 138 -11.77 27.10 -14.75
C SER A 138 -12.61 26.38 -13.70
N MET A 139 -13.91 26.17 -13.99
CA MET A 139 -14.83 25.51 -13.06
C MET A 139 -14.52 24.00 -12.94
N ILE A 140 -14.27 23.31 -14.05
CA ILE A 140 -13.89 21.88 -14.04
C ILE A 140 -12.59 21.71 -13.24
N ASN A 141 -11.57 22.55 -13.49
CA ASN A 141 -10.31 22.52 -12.75
C ASN A 141 -10.50 22.85 -11.27
N CYS A 142 -11.44 23.75 -10.93
CA CYS A 142 -11.80 24.04 -9.54
C CYS A 142 -12.24 22.75 -8.82
N TYR A 143 -13.14 22.01 -9.42
CA TYR A 143 -13.62 20.74 -8.86
C TYR A 143 -12.50 19.69 -8.78
N LEU A 144 -11.69 19.53 -9.84
CA LEU A 144 -10.58 18.56 -9.89
C LEU A 144 -9.53 18.84 -8.80
N GLN A 145 -9.14 20.10 -8.63
CA GLN A 145 -8.14 20.51 -7.63
C GLN A 145 -8.61 20.26 -6.20
N ASN A 146 -9.92 20.34 -5.97
CA ASN A 146 -10.52 20.17 -4.64
C ASN A 146 -11.07 18.75 -4.40
N GLY A 147 -10.79 17.79 -5.32
CA GLY A 147 -11.13 16.39 -5.14
C GLY A 147 -12.58 16.03 -5.48
N TYR A 148 -13.38 16.97 -5.98
CA TYR A 148 -14.78 16.75 -6.37
C TYR A 148 -14.84 16.19 -7.80
N CYS A 149 -14.26 14.99 -8.00
CA CYS A 149 -14.15 14.38 -9.33
C CYS A 149 -15.51 14.12 -9.99
N GLY A 150 -16.55 13.79 -9.19
CA GLY A 150 -17.91 13.57 -9.72
C GLY A 150 -18.47 14.83 -10.38
N ASP A 151 -18.42 15.95 -9.64
CA ASP A 151 -18.93 17.26 -10.11
C ASP A 151 -18.14 17.73 -11.34
N ALA A 152 -16.82 17.49 -11.34
CA ALA A 152 -15.96 17.81 -12.50
C ALA A 152 -16.39 17.03 -13.76
N LEU A 153 -16.72 15.73 -13.61
CA LEU A 153 -17.17 14.89 -14.72
C LEU A 153 -18.55 15.32 -15.23
N GLU A 154 -19.46 15.72 -14.35
CA GLU A 154 -20.77 16.26 -14.73
C GLU A 154 -20.59 17.57 -15.50
N MET A 155 -19.78 18.50 -14.98
CA MET A 155 -19.46 19.76 -15.66
C MET A 155 -18.82 19.55 -17.03
N PHE A 156 -17.94 18.54 -17.16
CA PHE A 156 -17.33 18.20 -18.46
C PHE A 156 -18.38 17.72 -19.46
N LYS A 157 -19.34 16.89 -19.02
CA LYS A 157 -20.46 16.46 -19.88
C LYS A 157 -21.32 17.65 -20.31
N GLU A 158 -21.64 18.55 -19.37
CA GLU A 158 -22.42 19.78 -19.67
C GLU A 158 -21.70 20.65 -20.69
N MET A 159 -20.38 20.89 -20.50
CA MET A 159 -19.53 21.63 -21.43
C MET A 159 -19.64 21.06 -22.86
N TYR A 160 -19.47 19.72 -22.98
CA TYR A 160 -19.52 19.02 -24.27
C TYR A 160 -20.92 19.14 -24.91
N MET A 161 -21.98 18.96 -24.12
CA MET A 161 -23.38 19.08 -24.58
C MET A 161 -23.72 20.50 -25.04
N CYS A 162 -23.06 21.50 -24.46
CA CYS A 162 -23.20 22.92 -24.89
C CYS A 162 -22.39 23.25 -26.17
N GLY A 163 -21.65 22.27 -26.72
CA GLY A 163 -20.90 22.45 -27.98
C GLY A 163 -19.52 23.10 -27.80
N PHE A 164 -18.98 23.12 -26.58
CA PHE A 164 -17.63 23.65 -26.33
C PHE A 164 -16.60 22.53 -26.48
N GLU A 165 -15.56 22.78 -27.28
CA GLU A 165 -14.46 21.84 -27.49
C GLU A 165 -13.44 21.95 -26.34
N PRO A 166 -13.19 20.83 -25.62
CA PRO A 166 -12.20 20.83 -24.53
C PRO A 166 -10.77 20.76 -25.08
N LYS A 167 -9.85 21.43 -24.41
CA LYS A 167 -8.42 21.39 -24.75
C LYS A 167 -7.79 20.06 -24.26
N PRO A 168 -6.72 19.57 -24.90
CA PRO A 168 -6.04 18.32 -24.50
C PRO A 168 -5.66 18.27 -23.02
N GLU A 169 -5.25 19.40 -22.43
CA GLU A 169 -4.88 19.48 -21.01
C GLU A 169 -6.08 19.20 -20.10
N LEU A 170 -7.25 19.75 -20.45
CA LEU A 170 -8.49 19.49 -19.70
C LEU A 170 -8.91 18.02 -19.83
N ILE A 171 -8.85 17.49 -21.06
CA ILE A 171 -9.20 16.08 -21.32
C ILE A 171 -8.29 15.15 -20.46
N ALA A 172 -7.00 15.41 -20.44
CA ALA A 172 -6.04 14.63 -19.62
C ALA A 172 -6.39 14.70 -18.12
N ALA A 173 -6.76 15.88 -17.62
CA ALA A 173 -7.17 16.05 -16.22
C ALA A 173 -8.47 15.29 -15.92
N VAL A 174 -9.44 15.32 -16.84
CA VAL A 174 -10.72 14.60 -16.71
C VAL A 174 -10.50 13.07 -16.77
N VAL A 175 -9.64 12.60 -17.68
CA VAL A 175 -9.26 11.16 -17.78
C VAL A 175 -8.61 10.69 -16.46
N SER A 176 -7.73 11.52 -15.89
CA SER A 176 -7.11 11.24 -14.58
C SER A 176 -8.16 11.17 -13.46
N ALA A 177 -9.18 12.03 -13.51
CA ALA A 177 -10.31 12.00 -12.56
C ALA A 177 -11.16 10.74 -12.74
N CYS A 178 -11.40 10.30 -13.98
CA CYS A 178 -12.08 9.03 -14.28
C CYS A 178 -11.33 7.85 -13.67
N ALA A 179 -10.00 7.85 -13.78
CA ALA A 179 -9.13 6.81 -13.20
C ALA A 179 -9.26 6.76 -11.67
N LYS A 180 -9.22 7.93 -11.02
CA LYS A 180 -9.33 8.04 -9.55
C LYS A 180 -10.69 7.59 -9.02
N LYS A 181 -11.76 7.88 -9.75
CA LYS A 181 -13.14 7.57 -9.34
C LYS A 181 -13.61 6.19 -9.81
N GLY A 182 -12.87 5.53 -10.69
CA GLY A 182 -13.27 4.25 -11.27
C GLY A 182 -14.35 4.37 -12.35
N GLU A 183 -14.47 5.53 -13.00
CA GLU A 183 -15.45 5.79 -14.07
C GLU A 183 -14.92 5.29 -15.42
N PHE A 184 -14.70 3.98 -15.51
CA PHE A 184 -14.05 3.34 -16.66
C PHE A 184 -14.82 3.52 -17.96
N ARG A 185 -16.15 3.51 -17.90
CA ARG A 185 -17.01 3.66 -19.08
C ARG A 185 -16.82 5.05 -19.71
N LEU A 186 -16.85 6.08 -18.89
CA LEU A 186 -16.67 7.48 -19.37
C LEU A 186 -15.25 7.69 -19.92
N GLY A 187 -14.22 7.17 -19.21
CA GLY A 187 -12.85 7.27 -19.69
C GLY A 187 -12.64 6.64 -21.06
N ARG A 188 -13.27 5.48 -21.32
CA ARG A 188 -13.23 4.82 -22.64
C ARG A 188 -13.97 5.64 -23.72
N GLN A 189 -15.10 6.26 -23.38
CA GLN A 189 -15.83 7.17 -24.31
C GLN A 189 -14.96 8.36 -24.69
N ILE A 190 -14.30 8.98 -23.70
CA ILE A 190 -13.38 10.10 -23.93
C ILE A 190 -12.21 9.65 -24.81
N HIS A 191 -11.64 8.46 -24.57
CA HIS A 191 -10.58 7.90 -25.43
C HIS A 191 -11.07 7.76 -26.89
N GLY A 192 -12.29 7.27 -27.08
CA GLY A 192 -12.90 7.18 -28.41
C GLY A 192 -12.98 8.53 -29.11
N LEU A 193 -13.41 9.57 -28.40
CA LEU A 193 -13.47 10.95 -28.92
C LEU A 193 -12.07 11.45 -29.30
N VAL A 194 -11.09 11.26 -28.44
CA VAL A 194 -9.70 11.68 -28.64
C VAL A 194 -9.07 11.02 -29.88
N ILE A 195 -9.43 9.75 -30.15
CA ILE A 195 -9.00 9.03 -31.37
C ILE A 195 -9.60 9.69 -32.62
N VAL A 196 -10.92 9.93 -32.61
CA VAL A 196 -11.67 10.50 -33.73
C VAL A 196 -11.13 11.90 -34.09
N ASP A 197 -10.84 12.70 -33.07
CA ASP A 197 -10.34 14.08 -33.25
C ASP A 197 -8.83 14.14 -33.54
N GLY A 198 -8.12 12.98 -33.50
CA GLY A 198 -6.69 12.90 -33.81
C GLY A 198 -5.75 13.47 -32.74
N MET A 199 -6.26 13.88 -31.59
CA MET A 199 -5.51 14.56 -30.52
C MET A 199 -4.43 13.70 -29.87
N ILE A 200 -4.51 12.36 -29.98
CA ILE A 200 -3.55 11.42 -29.40
C ILE A 200 -2.13 11.69 -29.91
N LYS A 201 -1.97 11.97 -31.20
CA LYS A 201 -0.67 12.18 -31.81
C LYS A 201 -0.03 13.51 -31.41
N GLU A 202 -0.85 14.50 -31.09
CA GLU A 202 -0.41 15.86 -30.83
C GLU A 202 0.05 16.10 -29.38
N SER A 203 -0.49 15.35 -28.42
CA SER A 203 -0.24 15.61 -26.99
C SER A 203 0.29 14.40 -26.24
N VAL A 204 1.60 14.38 -25.96
CA VAL A 204 2.27 13.40 -25.10
C VAL A 204 1.63 13.36 -23.71
N PHE A 205 1.20 14.53 -23.20
CA PHE A 205 0.57 14.67 -21.90
C PHE A 205 -0.76 13.91 -21.84
N LEU A 206 -1.61 14.08 -22.87
CA LEU A 206 -2.91 13.40 -22.97
C LEU A 206 -2.72 11.88 -23.11
N SER A 207 -1.80 11.45 -23.98
CA SER A 207 -1.50 10.03 -24.20
C SER A 207 -0.98 9.38 -22.90
N THR A 208 -0.13 10.08 -22.15
CA THR A 208 0.37 9.59 -20.84
C THR A 208 -0.78 9.46 -19.83
N ALA A 209 -1.73 10.39 -19.81
CA ALA A 209 -2.92 10.32 -18.94
C ALA A 209 -3.80 9.11 -19.29
N LEU A 210 -3.94 8.80 -20.58
CA LEU A 210 -4.68 7.60 -21.05
C LEU A 210 -3.96 6.32 -20.65
N VAL A 211 -2.63 6.26 -20.75
CA VAL A 211 -1.83 5.13 -20.29
C VAL A 211 -2.08 4.88 -18.79
N ASP A 212 -1.95 5.94 -17.95
CA ASP A 212 -2.21 5.85 -16.50
C ASP A 212 -3.65 5.39 -16.22
N PHE A 213 -4.62 5.91 -16.97
CA PHE A 213 -6.04 5.53 -16.83
C PHE A 213 -6.23 4.03 -17.06
N TYR A 214 -5.71 3.47 -18.16
CA TYR A 214 -5.87 2.05 -18.48
C TYR A 214 -5.12 1.16 -17.48
N LEU A 215 -3.96 1.59 -17.00
CA LEU A 215 -3.20 0.86 -15.98
C LEU A 215 -3.98 0.81 -14.67
N ARG A 216 -4.64 1.90 -14.27
CA ARG A 216 -5.52 1.93 -13.08
C ARG A 216 -6.79 1.09 -13.27
N CYS A 217 -7.22 0.89 -14.52
CA CYS A 217 -8.32 -0.02 -14.86
C CYS A 217 -7.88 -1.49 -14.91
N HIS A 218 -6.63 -1.81 -14.59
CA HIS A 218 -6.00 -3.13 -14.71
C HIS A 218 -6.00 -3.68 -16.15
N ASP A 219 -6.10 -2.79 -17.16
CA ASP A 219 -6.08 -3.15 -18.60
C ASP A 219 -4.72 -2.77 -19.20
N SER A 220 -3.69 -3.51 -18.78
CA SER A 220 -2.29 -3.25 -19.19
C SER A 220 -2.07 -3.43 -20.70
N LEU A 221 -2.89 -4.28 -21.36
CA LEU A 221 -2.77 -4.50 -22.80
C LEU A 221 -3.22 -3.30 -23.62
N VAL A 222 -4.33 -2.65 -23.21
CA VAL A 222 -4.79 -1.42 -23.88
C VAL A 222 -3.83 -0.28 -23.56
N ALA A 223 -3.35 -0.19 -22.32
CA ALA A 223 -2.33 0.79 -21.93
C ALA A 223 -1.09 0.68 -22.83
N LEU A 224 -0.61 -0.55 -23.08
CA LEU A 224 0.55 -0.81 -23.95
C LEU A 224 0.28 -0.34 -25.39
N ARG A 225 -0.92 -0.65 -25.96
CA ARG A 225 -1.30 -0.20 -27.31
C ARG A 225 -1.30 1.33 -27.43
N VAL A 226 -1.87 2.01 -26.44
CA VAL A 226 -1.86 3.49 -26.41
C VAL A 226 -0.42 3.99 -26.35
N PHE A 227 0.39 3.38 -25.48
CA PHE A 227 1.81 3.73 -25.29
C PHE A 227 2.61 3.51 -26.59
N GLU A 228 2.44 2.36 -27.24
CA GLU A 228 3.12 2.03 -28.50
C GLU A 228 2.75 3.01 -29.62
N GLY A 229 1.48 3.44 -29.64
CA GLY A 229 0.96 4.40 -30.61
C GLY A 229 1.49 5.83 -30.44
N MET A 230 2.18 6.16 -29.34
CA MET A 230 2.78 7.47 -29.12
C MET A 230 3.99 7.67 -30.02
N GLU A 231 3.99 8.73 -30.84
CA GLU A 231 5.13 9.09 -31.70
C GLU A 231 6.34 9.53 -30.88
N ASN A 232 6.10 10.33 -29.86
CA ASN A 232 7.15 10.83 -28.96
C ASN A 232 6.93 10.31 -27.55
N LYS A 233 7.92 9.58 -27.05
CA LYS A 233 7.91 9.01 -25.70
C LYS A 233 8.97 9.72 -24.85
N ASN A 234 8.53 10.41 -23.80
CA ASN A 234 9.43 11.09 -22.88
C ASN A 234 9.62 10.27 -21.59
N GLU A 235 10.51 10.72 -20.75
CA GLU A 235 10.83 10.09 -19.45
C GLU A 235 9.56 9.85 -18.59
N VAL A 236 8.60 10.78 -18.62
CA VAL A 236 7.36 10.69 -17.82
C VAL A 236 6.46 9.56 -18.34
N SER A 237 6.29 9.46 -19.66
CA SER A 237 5.44 8.41 -20.27
C SER A 237 6.02 7.01 -20.05
N TRP A 238 7.35 6.85 -20.17
CA TRP A 238 8.04 5.58 -19.85
C TRP A 238 7.84 5.21 -18.36
N THR A 239 8.08 6.17 -17.46
CA THR A 239 7.94 5.95 -16.01
C THR A 239 6.49 5.58 -15.65
N ALA A 240 5.49 6.25 -16.24
CA ALA A 240 4.07 5.94 -16.01
C ALA A 240 3.75 4.51 -16.44
N MET A 241 4.23 4.08 -17.62
CA MET A 241 4.01 2.71 -18.12
C MET A 241 4.66 1.67 -17.20
N ILE A 242 5.94 1.85 -16.84
CA ILE A 242 6.70 0.95 -15.96
C ILE A 242 6.02 0.87 -14.58
N SER A 243 5.70 2.03 -13.99
CA SER A 243 5.08 2.13 -12.66
C SER A 243 3.72 1.41 -12.61
N GLY A 244 2.89 1.64 -13.62
CA GLY A 244 1.56 1.02 -13.67
C GLY A 244 1.62 -0.49 -13.91
N CYS A 245 2.56 -0.95 -14.74
CA CYS A 245 2.78 -2.40 -14.95
C CYS A 245 3.22 -3.07 -13.64
N THR A 246 4.14 -2.44 -12.92
CA THR A 246 4.63 -2.95 -11.62
C THR A 246 3.48 -2.98 -10.60
N ALA A 247 2.67 -1.91 -10.53
CA ALA A 247 1.51 -1.82 -9.62
C ALA A 247 0.47 -2.90 -9.92
N ASN A 248 0.31 -3.28 -11.20
CA ASN A 248 -0.59 -4.35 -11.64
C ASN A 248 0.05 -5.74 -11.59
N GLN A 249 1.25 -5.86 -11.01
CA GLN A 249 2.01 -7.12 -10.90
C GLN A 249 2.38 -7.75 -12.26
N ASN A 250 2.35 -6.94 -13.33
CA ASN A 250 2.81 -7.34 -14.67
C ASN A 250 4.30 -7.07 -14.79
N TYR A 251 5.09 -7.80 -13.99
CA TYR A 251 6.53 -7.55 -13.81
C TYR A 251 7.34 -7.74 -15.09
N ASP A 252 7.02 -8.77 -15.89
CA ASP A 252 7.70 -9.00 -17.18
C ASP A 252 7.52 -7.81 -18.13
N MET A 253 6.28 -7.29 -18.22
CA MET A 253 5.97 -6.12 -19.05
C MET A 253 6.71 -4.88 -18.55
N ALA A 254 6.80 -4.67 -17.22
CA ALA A 254 7.53 -3.55 -16.62
C ALA A 254 9.01 -3.60 -16.98
N ILE A 255 9.64 -4.77 -16.92
CA ILE A 255 11.07 -4.97 -17.26
C ILE A 255 11.27 -4.76 -18.77
N ASN A 256 10.41 -5.32 -19.63
CA ASN A 256 10.49 -5.12 -21.08
C ASN A 256 10.40 -3.64 -21.45
N CYS A 257 9.48 -2.89 -20.81
CA CYS A 257 9.35 -1.44 -21.00
C CYS A 257 10.61 -0.70 -20.52
N PHE A 258 11.21 -1.12 -19.40
CA PHE A 258 12.44 -0.51 -18.88
C PHE A 258 13.61 -0.73 -19.85
N GLN A 259 13.75 -1.94 -20.39
CA GLN A 259 14.79 -2.26 -21.40
C GLN A 259 14.56 -1.45 -22.68
N ALA A 260 13.31 -1.35 -23.16
CA ALA A 260 12.96 -0.56 -24.34
C ALA A 260 13.24 0.94 -24.14
N MET A 261 13.02 1.46 -22.91
CA MET A 261 13.39 2.83 -22.53
C MET A 261 14.90 3.07 -22.69
N GLN A 262 15.71 2.13 -22.20
CA GLN A 262 17.18 2.20 -22.31
C GLN A 262 17.63 2.16 -23.78
N VAL A 263 17.07 1.24 -24.59
CA VAL A 263 17.37 1.10 -26.02
C VAL A 263 16.99 2.38 -26.79
N SER A 264 15.89 3.05 -26.40
CA SER A 264 15.48 4.32 -27.02
C SER A 264 16.35 5.52 -26.62
N GLY A 265 17.35 5.34 -25.74
CA GLY A 265 18.28 6.37 -25.30
C GLY A 265 17.70 7.32 -24.23
N VAL A 266 16.51 7.05 -23.72
CA VAL A 266 15.91 7.86 -22.67
C VAL A 266 16.48 7.39 -21.31
N LYS A 267 17.13 8.31 -20.59
CA LYS A 267 17.78 8.00 -19.32
C LYS A 267 16.74 7.80 -18.22
N PRO A 268 16.82 6.70 -17.44
CA PRO A 268 15.93 6.51 -16.32
C PRO A 268 16.25 7.50 -15.19
N ASN A 269 15.20 8.08 -14.62
CA ASN A 269 15.32 8.95 -13.46
C ASN A 269 15.15 8.12 -12.17
N ARG A 270 15.26 8.78 -11.01
CA ARG A 270 15.10 8.16 -9.70
C ARG A 270 13.75 7.42 -9.56
N VAL A 271 12.66 8.04 -10.07
CA VAL A 271 11.30 7.46 -9.97
C VAL A 271 11.19 6.19 -10.82
N THR A 272 11.76 6.21 -12.04
CA THR A 272 11.79 5.03 -12.92
C THR A 272 12.48 3.85 -12.21
N LEU A 273 13.65 4.11 -11.60
CA LEU A 273 14.41 3.06 -10.89
C LEU A 273 13.65 2.54 -9.68
N LEU A 274 13.02 3.43 -8.89
CA LEU A 274 12.18 3.05 -7.74
C LEU A 274 11.03 2.13 -8.15
N THR A 275 10.40 2.42 -9.29
CA THR A 275 9.21 1.68 -9.74
C THR A 275 9.57 0.34 -10.40
N VAL A 276 10.77 0.18 -10.97
CA VAL A 276 11.19 -1.09 -11.61
C VAL A 276 11.85 -2.06 -10.62
N LEU A 277 12.46 -1.58 -9.53
CA LEU A 277 13.15 -2.43 -8.54
C LEU A 277 12.25 -3.56 -7.99
N PRO A 278 10.98 -3.33 -7.63
CA PRO A 278 10.11 -4.43 -7.19
C PRO A 278 9.91 -5.52 -8.26
N ALA A 279 9.86 -5.15 -9.54
CA ALA A 279 9.70 -6.13 -10.62
C ALA A 279 10.91 -7.07 -10.70
N PHE A 280 12.13 -6.54 -10.57
CA PHE A 280 13.36 -7.36 -10.53
C PHE A 280 13.38 -8.26 -9.29
N ALA A 281 12.92 -7.75 -8.14
CA ALA A 281 12.85 -8.50 -6.89
C ALA A 281 11.87 -9.69 -6.99
N GLU A 282 10.68 -9.47 -7.57
CA GLU A 282 9.64 -10.51 -7.65
C GLU A 282 9.98 -11.61 -8.68
N LEU A 283 10.65 -11.25 -9.78
CA LEU A 283 11.06 -12.21 -10.81
C LEU A 283 12.41 -12.88 -10.51
N GLY A 284 13.08 -12.52 -9.43
CA GLY A 284 14.33 -13.14 -9.05
C GLY A 284 15.57 -12.64 -9.78
N TYR A 285 15.48 -11.52 -10.48
CA TYR A 285 16.58 -10.98 -11.28
C TYR A 285 17.53 -10.11 -10.44
N ILE A 286 18.15 -10.72 -9.43
CA ILE A 286 18.99 -10.03 -8.44
C ILE A 286 20.20 -9.32 -9.08
N GLU A 287 20.80 -9.88 -10.11
CA GLU A 287 21.97 -9.28 -10.76
C GLU A 287 21.62 -7.95 -11.43
N HIS A 288 20.47 -7.86 -12.10
CA HIS A 288 19.99 -6.61 -12.69
C HIS A 288 19.66 -5.58 -11.58
N GLY A 289 19.13 -6.05 -10.44
CA GLY A 289 18.92 -5.20 -9.26
C GLY A 289 20.25 -4.60 -8.75
N LYS A 290 21.34 -5.39 -8.74
CA LYS A 290 22.68 -4.92 -8.38
C LYS A 290 23.22 -3.88 -9.38
N GLU A 291 22.93 -4.06 -10.67
CA GLU A 291 23.29 -3.09 -11.74
C GLU A 291 22.59 -1.75 -11.50
N ILE A 292 21.28 -1.80 -11.17
CA ILE A 292 20.49 -0.60 -10.82
C ILE A 292 21.07 0.07 -9.57
N HIS A 293 21.45 -0.71 -8.55
CA HIS A 293 22.10 -0.18 -7.33
C HIS A 293 23.40 0.55 -7.71
N GLY A 294 24.25 -0.08 -8.54
CA GLY A 294 25.49 0.53 -9.02
C GLY A 294 25.24 1.79 -9.85
N TYR A 295 24.22 1.80 -10.69
CA TYR A 295 23.82 2.99 -11.45
C TYR A 295 23.39 4.13 -10.52
N ALA A 296 22.51 3.82 -9.55
CA ALA A 296 21.98 4.78 -8.58
C ALA A 296 23.12 5.40 -7.75
N PHE A 297 24.08 4.58 -7.32
CA PHE A 297 25.26 5.04 -6.57
C PHE A 297 26.08 6.07 -7.39
N ARG A 298 26.33 5.77 -8.67
CA ARG A 298 27.10 6.68 -9.56
C ARG A 298 26.37 8.02 -9.82
N HIS A 299 25.03 8.05 -9.69
CA HIS A 299 24.22 9.24 -9.95
C HIS A 299 23.75 9.93 -8.65
N GLY A 300 24.17 9.44 -7.47
CA GLY A 300 23.86 10.02 -6.18
C GLY A 300 22.40 9.82 -5.73
N PHE A 301 21.71 8.82 -6.26
CA PHE A 301 20.32 8.51 -5.86
C PHE A 301 20.26 7.71 -4.56
N ASP A 302 21.37 7.10 -4.15
CA ASP A 302 21.51 6.27 -2.96
C ASP A 302 21.35 7.07 -1.64
N ALA A 303 21.54 8.40 -1.69
CA ALA A 303 21.33 9.28 -0.55
C ALA A 303 19.85 9.45 -0.17
N ASP A 304 18.93 9.08 -1.07
CA ASP A 304 17.48 9.18 -0.85
C ASP A 304 17.00 7.99 -0.01
N HIS A 305 16.30 8.28 1.11
CA HIS A 305 15.81 7.23 2.02
C HIS A 305 14.76 6.31 1.38
N HIS A 306 13.92 6.82 0.48
CA HIS A 306 12.95 5.99 -0.27
C HIS A 306 13.67 4.99 -1.18
N PHE A 307 14.76 5.45 -1.82
CA PHE A 307 15.56 4.58 -2.69
C PHE A 307 16.29 3.51 -1.87
N SER A 308 16.85 3.89 -0.73
CA SER A 308 17.48 2.95 0.22
C SER A 308 16.47 1.89 0.70
N ALA A 309 15.22 2.31 1.02
CA ALA A 309 14.16 1.38 1.43
C ALA A 309 13.80 0.39 0.30
N ALA A 310 13.73 0.87 -0.94
CA ALA A 310 13.45 -0.01 -2.11
C ALA A 310 14.58 -1.01 -2.35
N LEU A 311 15.85 -0.59 -2.20
CA LEU A 311 17.00 -1.48 -2.29
C LEU A 311 17.01 -2.53 -1.16
N ILE A 312 16.72 -2.11 0.08
CA ILE A 312 16.59 -3.03 1.23
C ILE A 312 15.51 -4.06 0.92
N HIS A 313 14.34 -3.62 0.44
CA HIS A 313 13.23 -4.52 0.06
C HIS A 313 13.70 -5.55 -0.97
N MET A 314 14.38 -5.10 -2.02
CA MET A 314 14.90 -5.99 -3.08
C MET A 314 15.90 -7.00 -2.52
N TYR A 315 16.91 -6.55 -1.77
CA TYR A 315 17.92 -7.46 -1.20
C TYR A 315 17.35 -8.40 -0.14
N CYS A 316 16.30 -7.99 0.57
CA CYS A 316 15.61 -8.81 1.58
C CYS A 316 14.83 -10.00 1.00
N LYS A 317 14.50 -9.97 -0.29
CA LYS A 317 13.81 -11.09 -0.96
C LYS A 317 14.68 -12.36 -1.04
N PHE A 318 16.00 -12.22 -0.97
CA PHE A 318 16.93 -13.33 -1.16
C PHE A 318 17.85 -13.48 0.06
N GLN A 319 17.91 -14.68 0.63
CA GLN A 319 18.72 -14.95 1.83
C GLN A 319 20.21 -14.65 1.62
N GLU A 320 20.70 -14.88 0.40
CA GLU A 320 22.11 -14.68 0.03
C GLU A 320 22.53 -13.20 0.06
N THR A 321 21.60 -12.28 -0.19
CA THR A 321 21.87 -10.84 -0.26
C THR A 321 21.42 -10.06 0.98
N LEU A 322 20.96 -10.75 2.00
CA LEU A 322 20.48 -10.13 3.25
C LEU A 322 21.56 -9.27 3.94
N HIS A 323 22.83 -9.69 3.81
CA HIS A 323 23.96 -8.90 4.31
C HIS A 323 24.09 -7.55 3.57
N SER A 324 23.82 -7.52 2.26
CA SER A 324 23.82 -6.27 1.48
C SER A 324 22.70 -5.32 1.95
N ALA A 325 21.51 -5.88 2.24
CA ALA A 325 20.41 -5.11 2.82
C ALA A 325 20.82 -4.48 4.15
N GLU A 326 21.50 -5.25 4.99
CA GLU A 326 22.00 -4.78 6.30
C GLU A 326 23.00 -3.62 6.15
N ILE A 327 23.95 -3.73 5.23
CA ILE A 327 24.94 -2.67 4.99
C ILE A 327 24.23 -1.37 4.58
N ILE A 328 23.26 -1.44 3.67
CA ILE A 328 22.48 -0.27 3.24
C ILE A 328 21.72 0.31 4.43
N PHE A 329 21.06 -0.56 5.21
CA PHE A 329 20.32 -0.17 6.41
C PHE A 329 21.22 0.55 7.42
N GLU A 330 22.41 0.01 7.69
CA GLU A 330 23.37 0.61 8.65
C GLU A 330 23.86 1.99 8.16
N LYS A 331 24.13 2.14 6.87
CA LYS A 331 24.61 3.38 6.25
C LYS A 331 23.52 4.46 6.13
N SER A 332 22.25 4.08 6.13
CA SER A 332 21.12 5.01 5.98
C SER A 332 21.07 5.97 7.18
N ILE A 333 21.08 7.27 6.88
CA ILE A 333 21.06 8.34 7.88
C ILE A 333 19.68 8.37 8.56
N ILE A 334 18.63 8.27 7.77
CA ILE A 334 17.23 8.23 8.24
C ILE A 334 16.74 6.79 8.14
N LYS A 335 16.37 6.21 9.26
CA LYS A 335 15.79 4.87 9.33
C LYS A 335 14.33 5.00 9.75
N ASP A 336 13.43 4.91 8.79
CA ASP A 336 11.99 4.98 9.05
C ASP A 336 11.44 3.61 9.47
N VAL A 337 10.18 3.57 9.89
CA VAL A 337 9.52 2.33 10.34
C VAL A 337 9.47 1.27 9.23
N VAL A 338 9.45 1.69 7.95
CA VAL A 338 9.40 0.77 6.81
C VAL A 338 10.72 -0.01 6.70
N MET A 339 11.86 0.70 6.75
CA MET A 339 13.19 0.07 6.72
C MET A 339 13.38 -0.92 7.87
N TRP A 340 13.01 -0.52 9.10
CA TRP A 340 13.05 -1.41 10.26
C TRP A 340 12.19 -2.66 10.05
N SER A 341 10.94 -2.50 9.59
CA SER A 341 10.01 -3.61 9.35
C SER A 341 10.56 -4.59 8.30
N LEU A 342 11.15 -4.07 7.22
CA LEU A 342 11.73 -4.88 6.15
C LEU A 342 12.90 -5.74 6.66
N ILE A 343 13.85 -5.13 7.36
CA ILE A 343 15.04 -5.86 7.81
C ILE A 343 14.70 -6.86 8.93
N ILE A 344 13.85 -6.48 9.89
CA ILE A 344 13.38 -7.35 10.96
C ILE A 344 12.60 -8.53 10.36
N GLY A 345 11.66 -8.26 9.44
CA GLY A 345 10.85 -9.27 8.77
C GLY A 345 11.71 -10.28 8.01
N SER A 346 12.74 -9.81 7.32
CA SER A 346 13.65 -10.67 6.55
C SER A 346 14.48 -11.59 7.46
N TYR A 347 14.99 -11.06 8.58
CA TYR A 347 15.70 -11.90 9.56
C TYR A 347 14.74 -12.86 10.27
N ALA A 348 13.48 -12.49 10.47
CA ALA A 348 12.46 -13.39 11.00
C ALA A 348 12.21 -14.57 10.04
N GLN A 349 12.12 -14.31 8.74
CA GLN A 349 11.89 -15.33 7.70
C GLN A 349 13.12 -16.23 7.47
N SER A 350 14.33 -15.66 7.54
CA SER A 350 15.58 -16.42 7.38
C SER A 350 15.96 -17.27 8.61
N ARG A 351 15.07 -17.34 9.60
CA ARG A 351 15.24 -18.08 10.85
C ARG A 351 16.42 -17.58 11.71
N ASN A 352 16.90 -16.38 11.45
CA ASN A 352 17.90 -15.73 12.30
C ASN A 352 17.20 -14.93 13.40
N SER A 353 16.50 -15.68 14.25
CA SER A 353 15.61 -15.14 15.29
C SER A 353 16.34 -14.22 16.28
N GLY A 354 17.59 -14.55 16.61
CA GLY A 354 18.42 -13.73 17.52
C GLY A 354 18.68 -12.34 16.96
N LYS A 355 19.00 -12.26 15.67
CA LYS A 355 19.27 -10.98 14.99
C LYS A 355 17.98 -10.14 14.84
N ALA A 356 16.87 -10.79 14.50
CA ALA A 356 15.55 -10.12 14.41
C ALA A 356 15.18 -9.48 15.75
N MET A 357 15.34 -10.22 16.87
CA MET A 357 15.06 -9.71 18.22
C MET A 357 15.97 -8.54 18.62
N ASN A 358 17.26 -8.64 18.28
CA ASN A 358 18.23 -7.57 18.56
C ASN A 358 17.85 -6.28 17.79
N LEU A 359 17.54 -6.39 16.49
CA LEU A 359 17.11 -5.27 15.67
C LEU A 359 15.81 -4.63 16.21
N PHE A 360 14.87 -5.47 16.66
CA PHE A 360 13.63 -4.98 17.28
C PHE A 360 13.93 -4.16 18.56
N SER A 361 14.84 -4.66 19.41
CA SER A 361 15.27 -3.94 20.61
C SER A 361 15.93 -2.60 20.26
N GLN A 362 16.78 -2.58 19.22
CA GLN A 362 17.42 -1.34 18.73
C GLN A 362 16.38 -0.33 18.22
N MET A 363 15.37 -0.79 17.46
CA MET A 363 14.26 0.03 16.97
C MET A 363 13.55 0.74 18.13
N GLN A 364 13.23 -0.02 19.19
CA GLN A 364 12.59 0.52 20.41
C GLN A 364 13.50 1.51 21.16
N MET A 365 14.81 1.20 21.27
CA MET A 365 15.77 2.11 21.91
C MET A 365 15.94 3.44 21.17
N GLN A 366 15.73 3.45 19.85
CA GLN A 366 15.74 4.67 19.03
C GLN A 366 14.40 5.43 19.09
N GLY A 367 13.43 4.95 19.85
CA GLY A 367 12.12 5.59 19.99
C GLY A 367 11.22 5.46 18.77
N ILE A 368 11.53 4.52 17.85
CA ILE A 368 10.73 4.29 16.64
C ILE A 368 9.64 3.29 17.01
N GLU A 369 8.39 3.69 16.85
CA GLU A 369 7.24 2.86 17.17
C GLU A 369 7.05 1.72 16.14
N PRO A 370 7.03 0.46 16.57
CA PRO A 370 6.73 -0.66 15.68
C PRO A 370 5.32 -0.58 15.11
N ASN A 371 5.18 -0.87 13.83
CA ASN A 371 3.88 -1.00 13.17
C ASN A 371 3.40 -2.46 13.21
N SER A 372 2.19 -2.73 12.68
CA SER A 372 1.60 -4.07 12.64
C SER A 372 2.52 -5.09 11.95
N VAL A 373 3.21 -4.70 10.88
CA VAL A 373 4.12 -5.58 10.12
C VAL A 373 5.30 -6.01 10.99
N THR A 374 5.92 -5.05 11.72
CA THR A 374 7.02 -5.34 12.65
C THR A 374 6.56 -6.31 13.75
N LEU A 375 5.38 -6.03 14.34
CA LEU A 375 4.83 -6.85 15.44
C LEU A 375 4.52 -8.27 14.98
N LEU A 376 3.95 -8.45 13.78
CA LEU A 376 3.67 -9.76 13.19
C LEU A 376 4.98 -10.54 12.98
N ALA A 377 6.02 -9.88 12.48
CA ALA A 377 7.34 -10.50 12.28
C ALA A 377 7.93 -10.97 13.61
N ILE A 378 7.87 -10.15 14.65
CA ILE A 378 8.41 -10.48 15.98
C ILE A 378 7.56 -11.56 16.67
N LEU A 379 6.23 -11.54 16.54
CA LEU A 379 5.38 -12.63 17.06
C LEU A 379 5.74 -13.97 16.38
N SER A 380 6.03 -13.94 15.06
CA SER A 380 6.50 -15.12 14.33
C SER A 380 7.85 -15.62 14.88
N VAL A 381 8.76 -14.71 15.22
CA VAL A 381 10.05 -15.03 15.86
C VAL A 381 9.82 -15.65 17.24
N CYS A 382 8.97 -15.06 18.08
CA CYS A 382 8.62 -15.59 19.40
C CYS A 382 8.05 -17.01 19.28
N THR A 383 7.19 -17.21 18.28
CA THR A 383 6.58 -18.51 17.95
C THR A 383 7.65 -19.54 17.57
N SER A 384 8.59 -19.18 16.69
CA SER A 384 9.66 -20.08 16.22
C SER A 384 10.65 -20.44 17.33
N LEU A 385 10.89 -19.53 18.28
CA LEU A 385 11.75 -19.74 19.45
C LEU A 385 11.00 -20.41 20.61
N SER A 386 9.68 -20.57 20.52
CA SER A 386 8.80 -20.98 21.63
C SER A 386 9.05 -20.13 22.88
N SER A 387 9.32 -18.83 22.71
CA SER A 387 9.69 -17.95 23.80
C SER A 387 8.48 -17.17 24.32
N LEU A 388 7.84 -17.72 25.35
CA LEU A 388 6.66 -17.15 25.99
C LEU A 388 6.98 -15.77 26.58
N LYS A 389 8.14 -15.59 27.20
CA LYS A 389 8.55 -14.33 27.84
C LYS A 389 8.55 -13.16 26.85
N HIS A 390 9.19 -13.34 25.69
CA HIS A 390 9.22 -12.29 24.65
C HIS A 390 7.83 -12.09 24.03
N GLY A 391 7.09 -13.17 23.81
CA GLY A 391 5.71 -13.11 23.31
C GLY A 391 4.79 -12.29 24.21
N CYS A 392 4.87 -12.51 25.53
CA CYS A 392 4.10 -11.72 26.52
C CYS A 392 4.53 -10.25 26.52
N GLY A 393 5.83 -9.98 26.34
CA GLY A 393 6.34 -8.61 26.24
C GLY A 393 5.76 -7.88 25.03
N VAL A 394 5.74 -8.53 23.87
CA VAL A 394 5.15 -7.98 22.63
C VAL A 394 3.64 -7.77 22.80
N HIS A 395 2.93 -8.74 23.40
CA HIS A 395 1.49 -8.61 23.68
C HIS A 395 1.21 -7.42 24.62
N GLY A 396 2.00 -7.27 25.69
CA GLY A 396 1.90 -6.12 26.60
C GLY A 396 2.14 -4.78 25.90
N TYR A 397 3.07 -4.75 24.94
CA TYR A 397 3.30 -3.55 24.09
C TYR A 397 2.06 -3.24 23.23
N ILE A 398 1.48 -4.25 22.56
CA ILE A 398 0.28 -4.12 21.73
C ILE A 398 -0.87 -3.49 22.54
N LEU A 399 -1.10 -4.00 23.76
CA LEU A 399 -2.14 -3.49 24.66
C LEU A 399 -1.91 -2.02 25.06
N LYS A 400 -0.64 -1.65 25.34
CA LYS A 400 -0.28 -0.27 25.77
C LYS A 400 -0.33 0.74 24.62
N SER A 401 0.04 0.34 23.41
CA SER A 401 0.12 1.22 22.25
C SER A 401 -1.26 1.58 21.68
N GLY A 402 -2.34 0.94 22.15
CA GLY A 402 -3.68 1.15 21.63
C GLY A 402 -3.84 0.70 20.18
N LEU A 403 -2.91 -0.08 19.68
CA LEU A 403 -3.03 -0.71 18.37
C LEU A 403 -4.23 -1.65 18.43
N ASN A 404 -5.28 -1.28 17.74
CA ASN A 404 -6.52 -2.05 17.71
C ASN A 404 -6.22 -3.51 17.37
N PHE A 405 -6.91 -4.42 18.02
CA PHE A 405 -6.84 -5.84 17.72
C PHE A 405 -7.24 -6.09 16.26
N ASP A 406 -6.30 -5.86 15.38
CA ASP A 406 -6.41 -6.30 13.99
C ASP A 406 -6.48 -7.84 13.98
N ILE A 407 -7.30 -8.41 13.11
CA ILE A 407 -7.46 -9.87 12.94
C ILE A 407 -6.09 -10.56 12.78
N PHE A 408 -5.19 -9.95 12.02
CA PHE A 408 -3.85 -10.52 11.76
C PHE A 408 -3.01 -10.60 13.04
N ILE A 409 -3.04 -9.56 13.87
CA ILE A 409 -2.33 -9.52 15.16
C ILE A 409 -2.97 -10.54 16.13
N GLY A 410 -4.31 -10.60 16.19
CA GLY A 410 -5.04 -11.56 17.00
C GLY A 410 -4.66 -13.00 16.64
N ASN A 411 -4.69 -13.35 15.36
CA ASN A 411 -4.32 -14.66 14.85
C ASN A 411 -2.86 -15.01 15.17
N ALA A 412 -1.95 -14.05 15.05
CA ALA A 412 -0.54 -14.24 15.39
C ALA A 412 -0.34 -14.47 16.90
N LEU A 413 -1.09 -13.76 17.75
CA LEU A 413 -1.07 -13.96 19.21
C LEU A 413 -1.63 -15.34 19.58
N ILE A 414 -2.76 -15.77 19.00
CA ILE A 414 -3.35 -17.11 19.20
C ILE A 414 -2.29 -18.17 18.88
N ASN A 415 -1.66 -18.08 17.70
CA ASN A 415 -0.62 -19.02 17.24
C ASN A 415 0.59 -19.01 18.19
N MET A 416 1.05 -17.82 18.58
CA MET A 416 2.20 -17.67 19.48
C MET A 416 1.94 -18.32 20.84
N TYR A 417 0.79 -18.02 21.47
CA TYR A 417 0.46 -18.61 22.77
C TYR A 417 0.25 -20.13 22.67
N ALA A 418 -0.42 -20.60 21.63
CA ALA A 418 -0.62 -22.06 21.41
C ALA A 418 0.73 -22.77 21.27
N LYS A 419 1.62 -22.27 20.43
CA LYS A 419 2.95 -22.91 20.22
C LYS A 419 3.90 -22.74 21.40
N CYS A 420 3.69 -21.73 22.25
CA CYS A 420 4.46 -21.57 23.51
C CYS A 420 3.87 -22.37 24.67
N GLY A 421 2.85 -23.21 24.46
CA GLY A 421 2.28 -24.07 25.48
C GLY A 421 1.20 -23.43 26.34
N CYS A 422 0.78 -22.20 26.04
CA CYS A 422 -0.22 -21.47 26.84
C CYS A 422 -1.59 -21.46 26.15
N LEU A 423 -2.22 -22.63 26.09
CA LEU A 423 -3.50 -22.84 25.40
C LEU A 423 -4.62 -21.96 25.97
N MET A 424 -4.66 -21.77 27.30
CA MET A 424 -5.67 -20.93 27.96
C MET A 424 -5.56 -19.46 27.51
N ALA A 425 -4.35 -18.93 27.39
CA ALA A 425 -4.12 -17.56 26.90
C ALA A 425 -4.51 -17.45 25.42
N SER A 426 -4.19 -18.46 24.61
CA SER A 426 -4.59 -18.54 23.20
C SER A 426 -6.12 -18.46 23.06
N HIS A 427 -6.85 -19.24 23.85
CA HIS A 427 -8.33 -19.26 23.87
C HIS A 427 -8.89 -17.91 24.36
N GLN A 428 -8.26 -17.29 25.36
CA GLN A 428 -8.70 -15.99 25.89
C GLN A 428 -8.58 -14.90 24.83
N ILE A 429 -7.45 -14.82 24.10
CA ILE A 429 -7.24 -13.88 22.99
C ILE A 429 -8.35 -14.09 21.94
N PHE A 430 -8.63 -15.33 21.57
CA PHE A 430 -9.69 -15.65 20.61
C PHE A 430 -11.03 -15.10 21.08
N LYS A 431 -11.38 -15.22 22.37
CA LYS A 431 -12.63 -14.70 22.93
C LYS A 431 -12.69 -13.17 22.92
N GLU A 432 -11.55 -12.51 23.12
CA GLU A 432 -11.44 -11.04 23.17
C GLU A 432 -11.44 -10.38 21.80
N MET A 433 -11.15 -11.13 20.74
CA MET A 433 -11.17 -10.59 19.36
C MET A 433 -12.56 -10.08 18.98
N PRO A 434 -12.70 -8.83 18.55
CA PRO A 434 -14.00 -8.27 18.14
C PRO A 434 -14.58 -8.95 16.89
N THR A 435 -13.71 -9.33 15.95
CA THR A 435 -14.10 -10.07 14.74
C THR A 435 -13.17 -11.27 14.58
N ARG A 436 -13.72 -12.37 14.08
CA ARG A 436 -13.00 -13.64 13.85
C ARG A 436 -13.26 -14.11 12.44
N ASP A 437 -12.21 -14.53 11.77
CA ASP A 437 -12.28 -15.11 10.41
C ASP A 437 -12.01 -16.62 10.46
N CYS A 438 -12.08 -17.29 9.31
CA CYS A 438 -11.77 -18.73 9.20
C CYS A 438 -10.36 -19.04 9.74
N THR A 439 -9.41 -18.12 9.51
CA THR A 439 -8.03 -18.27 9.99
C THR A 439 -7.95 -18.27 11.52
N SER A 440 -8.75 -17.43 12.20
CA SER A 440 -8.83 -17.38 13.67
C SER A 440 -9.25 -18.75 14.24
N TRP A 441 -10.32 -19.31 13.66
CA TRP A 441 -10.85 -20.61 14.05
C TRP A 441 -9.84 -21.73 13.79
N SER A 442 -9.29 -21.81 12.56
CA SER A 442 -8.35 -22.87 12.16
C SER A 442 -7.05 -22.82 12.99
N THR A 443 -6.59 -21.60 13.34
CA THR A 443 -5.39 -21.41 14.18
C THR A 443 -5.64 -21.94 15.60
N LEU A 444 -6.80 -21.63 16.19
CA LEU A 444 -7.16 -22.11 17.54
C LEU A 444 -7.35 -23.64 17.55
N ILE A 445 -8.09 -24.19 16.58
CA ILE A 445 -8.31 -25.63 16.39
C ILE A 445 -6.94 -26.35 16.29
N SER A 446 -6.04 -25.83 15.46
CA SER A 446 -4.68 -26.36 15.30
C SER A 446 -3.90 -26.32 16.64
N GLY A 447 -4.08 -25.24 17.39
CA GLY A 447 -3.49 -25.08 18.73
C GLY A 447 -3.93 -26.19 19.69
N TYR A 448 -5.23 -26.44 19.76
CA TYR A 448 -5.79 -27.53 20.58
C TYR A 448 -5.25 -28.89 20.13
N GLY A 449 -5.17 -29.12 18.81
CA GLY A 449 -4.62 -30.36 18.26
C GLY A 449 -3.16 -30.59 18.62
N LEU A 450 -2.33 -29.54 18.61
CA LEU A 450 -0.91 -29.64 19.00
C LEU A 450 -0.71 -30.07 20.47
N HIS A 451 -1.71 -29.77 21.33
CA HIS A 451 -1.68 -30.09 22.74
C HIS A 451 -2.42 -31.38 23.08
N GLY A 452 -2.87 -32.16 22.08
CA GLY A 452 -3.57 -33.42 22.29
C GLY A 452 -5.01 -33.28 22.76
N CYS A 453 -5.58 -32.07 22.68
CA CYS A 453 -6.95 -31.75 23.08
C CYS A 453 -7.91 -31.87 21.87
N GLY A 454 -8.06 -33.10 21.35
CA GLY A 454 -8.81 -33.41 20.14
C GLY A 454 -10.31 -33.14 20.25
N GLU A 455 -10.89 -33.52 21.40
CA GLU A 455 -12.33 -33.34 21.64
C GLU A 455 -12.74 -31.85 21.68
N GLU A 456 -11.91 -31.05 22.35
CA GLU A 456 -12.12 -29.58 22.42
C GLU A 456 -11.95 -28.91 21.04
N ALA A 457 -11.02 -29.41 20.24
CA ALA A 457 -10.83 -28.94 18.86
C ALA A 457 -12.06 -29.25 18.00
N LEU A 458 -12.68 -30.43 18.18
CA LEU A 458 -13.93 -30.79 17.51
C LEU A 458 -15.10 -29.93 17.98
N GLN A 459 -15.17 -29.63 19.28
CA GLN A 459 -16.19 -28.71 19.82
C GLN A 459 -16.07 -27.31 19.19
N LEU A 460 -14.85 -26.79 19.06
CA LEU A 460 -14.59 -25.51 18.40
C LEU A 460 -15.02 -25.52 16.93
N PHE A 461 -14.82 -26.64 16.25
CA PHE A 461 -15.25 -26.80 14.86
C PHE A 461 -16.79 -26.73 14.75
N HIS A 462 -17.51 -27.44 15.63
CA HIS A 462 -18.98 -27.37 15.66
C HIS A 462 -19.46 -25.95 16.00
N GLU A 463 -18.82 -25.29 16.97
CA GLU A 463 -19.12 -23.89 17.31
C GLU A 463 -18.93 -22.94 16.11
N MET A 464 -17.87 -23.16 15.32
CA MET A 464 -17.59 -22.42 14.07
C MET A 464 -18.77 -22.58 13.07
N GLN A 465 -19.24 -23.83 12.89
CA GLN A 465 -20.37 -24.14 12.00
C GLN A 465 -21.67 -23.53 12.51
N ASP A 466 -21.95 -23.62 13.80
CA ASP A 466 -23.16 -23.07 14.45
C ASP A 466 -23.23 -21.54 14.27
N LYS A 467 -22.08 -20.85 14.21
CA LYS A 467 -21.99 -19.42 13.92
C LYS A 467 -22.08 -19.10 12.42
N GLY A 468 -22.34 -20.09 11.57
CA GLY A 468 -22.51 -19.92 10.13
C GLY A 468 -21.20 -19.68 9.36
N MET A 469 -20.06 -19.91 9.99
CA MET A 469 -18.76 -19.77 9.34
C MET A 469 -18.46 -21.04 8.53
N LYS A 470 -18.20 -20.86 7.23
CA LYS A 470 -17.86 -22.00 6.34
C LYS A 470 -16.39 -22.39 6.53
N PRO A 471 -16.12 -23.67 6.91
CA PRO A 471 -14.73 -24.12 7.01
C PRO A 471 -14.02 -24.07 5.66
N ASP A 472 -12.77 -23.67 5.68
CA ASP A 472 -11.89 -23.64 4.53
C ASP A 472 -10.92 -24.85 4.55
N SER A 473 -10.07 -24.95 3.53
CA SER A 473 -9.07 -26.01 3.41
C SER A 473 -8.11 -26.07 4.61
N MET A 474 -7.81 -24.91 5.20
CA MET A 474 -6.90 -24.82 6.37
C MET A 474 -7.60 -25.35 7.63
N THR A 475 -8.89 -25.09 7.79
CA THR A 475 -9.71 -25.62 8.89
C THR A 475 -9.74 -27.16 8.84
N PHE A 476 -10.02 -27.73 7.66
CA PHE A 476 -10.06 -29.20 7.49
C PHE A 476 -8.67 -29.81 7.72
N LEU A 477 -7.61 -29.17 7.23
CA LEU A 477 -6.24 -29.63 7.47
C LEU A 477 -5.91 -29.63 8.97
N ALA A 478 -6.27 -28.56 9.68
CA ALA A 478 -6.06 -28.45 11.13
C ALA A 478 -6.80 -29.58 11.88
N LEU A 479 -8.06 -29.84 11.51
CA LEU A 479 -8.89 -30.90 12.12
C LEU A 479 -8.34 -32.30 11.84
N LEU A 480 -8.02 -32.62 10.59
CA LEU A 480 -7.48 -33.92 10.21
C LEU A 480 -6.13 -34.17 10.88
N SER A 481 -5.29 -33.13 10.96
CA SER A 481 -4.03 -33.19 11.70
C SER A 481 -4.27 -33.44 13.20
N THR A 482 -5.27 -32.75 13.77
CA THR A 482 -5.68 -32.92 15.17
C THR A 482 -6.15 -34.35 15.42
N CYS A 483 -7.07 -34.88 14.63
CA CYS A 483 -7.58 -36.24 14.73
C CYS A 483 -6.45 -37.28 14.65
N ASN A 484 -5.50 -37.02 13.74
CA ASN A 484 -4.31 -37.89 13.58
C ASN A 484 -3.43 -37.90 14.86
N HIS A 485 -3.17 -36.73 15.44
CA HIS A 485 -2.33 -36.61 16.65
C HIS A 485 -3.00 -37.15 17.92
N THR A 486 -4.34 -37.07 17.99
CA THR A 486 -5.12 -37.49 19.17
C THR A 486 -5.71 -38.89 19.04
N GLY A 487 -5.53 -39.57 17.90
CA GLY A 487 -6.05 -40.90 17.64
C GLY A 487 -7.57 -40.97 17.43
N LEU A 488 -8.23 -39.85 17.13
CA LEU A 488 -9.67 -39.77 16.88
C LEU A 488 -10.01 -40.18 15.44
N VAL A 489 -9.78 -41.46 15.12
CA VAL A 489 -9.86 -42.05 13.78
C VAL A 489 -11.29 -41.94 13.19
N GLU A 490 -12.30 -42.29 14.00
CA GLU A 490 -13.71 -42.28 13.54
C GLU A 490 -14.23 -40.87 13.26
N GLU A 491 -13.84 -39.91 14.08
CA GLU A 491 -14.19 -38.48 13.91
C GLU A 491 -13.48 -37.90 12.66
N GLY A 492 -12.20 -38.22 12.51
CA GLY A 492 -11.44 -37.87 11.31
C GLY A 492 -12.07 -38.41 10.02
N ARG A 493 -12.57 -39.68 10.10
CA ARG A 493 -13.29 -40.31 8.98
C ARG A 493 -14.62 -39.59 8.68
N LYS A 494 -15.40 -39.25 9.71
CA LYS A 494 -16.65 -38.49 9.55
C LYS A 494 -16.41 -37.13 8.90
N ILE A 495 -15.40 -36.40 9.37
CA ILE A 495 -15.00 -35.09 8.81
C ILE A 495 -14.63 -35.27 7.33
N PHE A 496 -13.83 -36.26 7.02
CA PHE A 496 -13.41 -36.59 5.66
C PHE A 496 -14.62 -36.90 4.78
N ASP A 497 -15.54 -37.77 5.26
CA ASP A 497 -16.76 -38.14 4.54
C ASP A 497 -17.69 -36.93 4.35
N CYS A 498 -17.74 -35.98 5.30
CA CYS A 498 -18.48 -34.73 5.15
C CYS A 498 -17.93 -33.85 4.03
N VAL A 499 -16.60 -33.76 3.92
CA VAL A 499 -15.94 -33.00 2.85
C VAL A 499 -16.24 -33.63 1.47
N MET A 500 -16.43 -34.94 1.44
CA MET A 500 -16.60 -35.72 0.22
C MET A 500 -18.07 -35.95 -0.20
N LYS A 501 -19.04 -35.54 0.61
CA LYS A 501 -20.47 -35.86 0.42
C LYS A 501 -21.14 -35.18 -0.78
N ASP A 502 -20.51 -34.24 -1.43
CA ASP A 502 -21.09 -33.55 -2.60
C ASP A 502 -20.93 -34.33 -3.91
N ASP A 503 -20.14 -35.43 -3.95
CA ASP A 503 -19.98 -36.26 -5.15
C ASP A 503 -20.15 -37.76 -4.83
N LYS A 504 -21.14 -38.37 -5.43
CA LYS A 504 -21.55 -39.80 -5.28
C LYS A 504 -20.62 -40.81 -5.98
N ILE A 505 -19.40 -41.09 -5.45
CA ILE A 505 -18.57 -42.14 -6.08
C ILE A 505 -17.81 -42.91 -4.98
N PRO A 506 -17.86 -44.26 -4.98
CA PRO A 506 -17.01 -45.10 -4.11
C PRO A 506 -15.61 -45.14 -4.69
N LEU A 507 -14.71 -44.36 -4.15
CA LEU A 507 -13.35 -44.13 -4.64
C LEU A 507 -12.30 -44.82 -3.78
N THR A 508 -11.27 -45.39 -4.39
CA THR A 508 -10.03 -45.73 -3.71
C THR A 508 -9.37 -44.46 -3.18
N MET A 509 -8.50 -44.63 -2.19
CA MET A 509 -7.87 -43.46 -1.52
C MET A 509 -7.19 -42.45 -2.46
N UNK A 510 -6.85 -42.85 -3.38
CA UNK A 510 -6.30 -42.11 -4.32
C UNK A 510 -7.17 -41.38 -5.15
N GLU A 511 -8.07 -42.00 -5.50
CA GLU A 511 -9.13 -41.36 -6.28
C GLU A 511 -9.86 -40.30 -5.43
N VAL A 512 -10.01 -40.57 -4.16
CA VAL A 512 -10.58 -39.66 -3.15
C VAL A 512 -9.79 -38.34 -3.13
N VAL A 513 -8.46 -38.43 -3.05
CA VAL A 513 -7.61 -37.23 -3.00
C VAL A 513 -7.62 -36.49 -4.35
N ARG A 514 -7.74 -37.21 -5.47
CA ARG A 514 -7.91 -36.60 -6.81
C ARG A 514 -9.27 -35.93 -7.00
N ALA A 515 -10.29 -36.44 -6.30
CA ALA A 515 -11.66 -35.93 -6.40
C ALA A 515 -11.95 -34.76 -5.44
N MET A 516 -11.00 -34.34 -4.63
CA MET A 516 -11.16 -33.17 -3.78
C MET A 516 -11.50 -31.93 -4.61
N PRO A 517 -12.47 -31.12 -4.22
CA PRO A 517 -12.85 -29.92 -4.96
C PRO A 517 -11.78 -28.83 -5.02
N MET A 518 -10.66 -29.06 -4.35
CA MET A 518 -9.45 -28.23 -4.34
C MET A 518 -8.23 -29.09 -4.61
N LYS A 519 -7.20 -28.57 -5.24
CA LYS A 519 -5.92 -29.28 -5.40
C LYS A 519 -5.32 -29.51 -4.00
N PRO A 520 -5.14 -30.76 -3.54
CA PRO A 520 -4.60 -31.03 -2.21
C PRO A 520 -3.18 -30.48 -2.09
N SER A 521 -2.93 -29.74 -1.05
CA SER A 521 -1.59 -29.24 -0.76
C SER A 521 -0.68 -30.41 -0.33
N THR A 522 0.63 -30.27 -0.51
CA THR A 522 1.63 -31.24 -0.07
C THR A 522 1.54 -31.58 1.42
N LYS A 523 1.03 -30.64 2.24
CA LYS A 523 0.76 -30.85 3.66
C LYS A 523 -0.35 -31.87 3.92
N ILE A 524 -1.40 -31.89 3.10
CA ILE A 524 -2.49 -32.90 3.17
C ILE A 524 -1.91 -34.28 2.86
N TRP A 525 -1.11 -34.37 1.80
CA TRP A 525 -0.45 -35.61 1.42
C TRP A 525 0.50 -36.13 2.50
N SER A 526 1.31 -35.25 3.14
CA SER A 526 2.22 -35.64 4.20
C SER A 526 1.48 -36.13 5.46
N SER A 527 0.34 -35.51 5.78
CA SER A 527 -0.53 -35.99 6.88
C SER A 527 -1.09 -37.36 6.56
N LEU A 528 -1.45 -37.61 5.30
CA LEU A 528 -1.98 -38.88 4.82
C LEU A 528 -0.90 -40.00 4.92
N VAL A 529 0.34 -39.72 4.51
CA VAL A 529 1.49 -40.65 4.67
C VAL A 529 1.68 -40.98 6.14
N SER A 530 1.62 -39.98 7.03
CA SER A 530 1.76 -40.20 8.48
C SER A 530 0.64 -41.08 9.02
N ALA A 531 -0.61 -40.86 8.56
CA ALA A 531 -1.77 -41.66 8.96
C ALA A 531 -1.66 -43.11 8.45
N CYS A 532 -1.26 -43.32 7.21
CA CYS A 532 -1.04 -44.65 6.62
C CYS A 532 0.04 -45.40 7.38
N LYS A 533 1.11 -44.70 7.78
CA LYS A 533 2.21 -45.26 8.60
C LYS A 533 1.71 -45.73 9.94
N VAL A 534 0.98 -44.90 10.71
CA VAL A 534 0.43 -45.24 12.05
C VAL A 534 -0.53 -46.43 11.96
N ASN A 535 -1.28 -46.57 10.87
CA ASN A 535 -2.26 -47.62 10.66
C ASN A 535 -1.65 -48.88 9.97
N GLY A 536 -0.33 -48.98 9.83
CA GLY A 536 0.36 -50.14 9.28
C GLY A 536 0.19 -50.35 7.77
N ARG A 537 -0.36 -49.35 7.07
CA ARG A 537 -0.57 -49.40 5.61
C ARG A 537 0.68 -48.89 4.87
N LEU A 538 1.81 -49.57 5.08
CA LEU A 538 3.14 -49.12 4.64
C LEU A 538 3.28 -49.05 3.12
N GLU A 539 2.62 -49.95 2.37
CA GLU A 539 2.65 -49.91 0.89
C GLU A 539 2.01 -48.64 0.31
N ILE A 540 0.91 -48.20 0.92
CA ILE A 540 0.23 -46.96 0.52
C ILE A 540 1.07 -45.75 0.92
N ALA A 541 1.61 -45.76 2.12
CA ALA A 541 2.49 -44.73 2.65
C ALA A 541 3.72 -44.51 1.75
N GLU A 542 4.32 -45.60 1.26
CA GLU A 542 5.47 -45.59 0.34
C GLU A 542 5.11 -44.89 -0.99
N LYS A 543 4.02 -45.31 -1.64
CA LYS A 543 3.56 -44.75 -2.93
C LYS A 543 3.30 -43.26 -2.81
N LEU A 544 2.65 -42.84 -1.72
CA LEU A 544 2.34 -41.43 -1.46
C LEU A 544 3.61 -40.60 -1.18
N ALA A 545 4.55 -41.17 -0.43
CA ALA A 545 5.82 -40.52 -0.12
C ALA A 545 6.69 -40.33 -1.39
N LEU A 546 6.71 -41.33 -2.27
CA LEU A 546 7.39 -41.24 -3.57
C LEU A 546 6.77 -40.15 -4.44
N TRP A 547 5.45 -40.09 -4.53
CA TRP A 547 4.73 -39.06 -5.29
C TRP A 547 5.03 -37.65 -4.71
N LEU A 548 5.13 -37.50 -3.39
CA LEU A 548 5.49 -36.23 -2.74
C LEU A 548 6.90 -35.78 -3.14
N ILE A 549 7.85 -36.72 -3.22
CA ILE A 549 9.22 -36.42 -3.67
C ILE A 549 9.23 -35.97 -5.13
N GLU A 550 8.43 -36.61 -6.00
CA GLU A 550 8.30 -36.23 -7.40
C GLU A 550 7.67 -34.82 -7.56
N SER A 551 6.71 -34.50 -6.68
CA SER A 551 5.99 -33.19 -6.70
C SER A 551 6.84 -32.06 -6.13
N GLU A 552 7.64 -32.33 -5.11
CA GLU A 552 8.51 -31.35 -4.44
C GLU A 552 9.89 -31.97 -4.18
N PRO A 553 10.74 -32.08 -5.20
CA PRO A 553 12.05 -32.74 -5.06
C PRO A 553 13.03 -32.02 -4.13
N ASP A 554 12.83 -30.73 -3.88
CA ASP A 554 13.71 -29.91 -3.02
C ASP A 554 13.30 -29.91 -1.55
N ASN A 555 12.21 -30.59 -1.20
CA ASN A 555 11.69 -30.61 0.18
C ASN A 555 12.29 -31.79 0.98
N ALA A 556 13.30 -31.52 1.80
CA ALA A 556 13.99 -32.49 2.65
C ALA A 556 13.04 -33.29 3.56
N ALA A 557 11.88 -32.72 3.94
CA ALA A 557 10.91 -33.40 4.81
C ALA A 557 10.30 -34.62 4.12
N ASN A 558 10.08 -34.57 2.80
CA ASN A 558 9.51 -35.67 2.02
C ASN A 558 10.45 -36.90 2.02
N TYR A 559 11.76 -36.67 1.85
CA TYR A 559 12.77 -37.73 1.91
C TYR A 559 12.88 -38.33 3.33
N THR A 560 12.80 -37.47 4.36
CA THR A 560 12.79 -37.94 5.76
C THR A 560 11.59 -38.85 6.01
N MET A 561 10.42 -38.47 5.48
CA MET A 561 9.17 -39.23 5.60
C MET A 561 9.29 -40.61 4.94
N LEU A 562 9.79 -40.69 3.71
CA LEU A 562 10.02 -41.95 3.00
C LEU A 562 11.03 -42.82 3.76
N SER A 563 12.10 -42.21 4.28
CA SER A 563 13.09 -42.92 5.09
C SER A 563 12.45 -43.55 6.35
N MET A 564 11.50 -42.84 6.99
CA MET A 564 10.75 -43.37 8.15
C MET A 564 9.80 -44.52 7.76
N VAL A 565 9.13 -44.43 6.62
CA VAL A 565 8.26 -45.49 6.10
C VAL A 565 9.08 -46.75 5.84
N TYR A 566 10.26 -46.62 5.21
CA TYR A 566 11.15 -47.74 4.95
C TYR A 566 11.71 -48.35 6.25
N ALA A 567 12.03 -47.52 7.24
CA ALA A 567 12.52 -48.01 8.52
C ALA A 567 11.46 -48.89 9.26
N GLU A 568 10.20 -48.45 9.24
CA GLU A 568 9.08 -49.21 9.83
C GLU A 568 8.75 -50.49 9.04
N ALA A 569 8.95 -50.45 7.72
CA ALA A 569 8.81 -51.64 6.85
C ALA A 569 10.00 -52.62 7.00
N GLY A 570 11.03 -52.27 7.78
CA GLY A 570 12.25 -53.06 7.92
C GLY A 570 13.16 -53.03 6.70
N ASN A 571 12.89 -52.14 5.75
CA ASN A 571 13.66 -52.00 4.49
C ASN A 571 14.87 -51.07 4.72
N TRP A 572 15.89 -51.58 5.41
CA TRP A 572 17.10 -50.80 5.73
C TRP A 572 17.92 -50.38 4.52
N PRO A 573 18.03 -51.20 3.42
CA PRO A 573 18.66 -50.75 2.20
C PRO A 573 17.96 -49.52 1.58
N GLY A 574 16.61 -49.49 1.60
CA GLY A 574 15.82 -48.33 1.16
C GLY A 574 16.09 -47.08 1.97
N VAL A 575 16.21 -47.23 3.31
CA VAL A 575 16.55 -46.13 4.22
C VAL A 575 17.89 -45.49 3.81
N GLU A 576 18.89 -46.34 3.55
CA GLU A 576 20.25 -45.88 3.21
C GLU A 576 20.30 -45.18 1.86
N GLU A 577 19.57 -45.69 0.89
CA GLU A 577 19.47 -45.07 -0.46
C GLU A 577 18.80 -43.69 -0.43
N VAL A 578 17.68 -43.57 0.31
CA VAL A 578 16.98 -42.26 0.47
C VAL A 578 17.90 -41.25 1.17
N ARG A 579 18.64 -41.66 2.19
CA ARG A 579 19.61 -40.80 2.88
C ARG A 579 20.79 -40.39 1.98
N ARG A 580 21.23 -41.31 1.10
CA ARG A 580 22.25 -41.02 0.09
C ARG A 580 21.77 -39.98 -0.89
N LEU A 581 20.54 -40.14 -1.41
CA LEU A 581 19.92 -39.17 -2.34
C LEU A 581 19.80 -37.77 -1.70
N THR A 582 19.38 -37.69 -0.45
CA THR A 582 19.27 -36.43 0.32
C THR A 582 20.61 -35.69 0.40
N ARG A 583 21.71 -36.46 0.63
CA ARG A 583 23.07 -35.88 0.66
C ARG A 583 23.57 -35.41 -0.71
N VAL A 584 23.31 -36.22 -1.75
CA VAL A 584 23.73 -35.90 -3.14
C VAL A 584 23.05 -34.61 -3.62
N GLN A 585 21.79 -34.42 -3.25
CA GLN A 585 21.01 -33.21 -3.61
C GLN A 585 21.29 -32.02 -2.70
N GLY A 586 22.15 -32.17 -1.68
CA GLY A 586 22.53 -31.08 -0.79
C GLY A 586 21.39 -30.59 0.12
N LEU A 587 20.35 -31.37 0.29
CA LEU A 587 19.17 -30.98 1.08
C LEU A 587 19.48 -30.98 2.57
N LYS A 588 19.31 -29.82 3.21
CA LYS A 588 19.57 -29.67 4.66
C LYS A 588 18.28 -29.81 5.47
N LYS A 589 18.32 -30.70 6.44
CA LYS A 589 17.23 -30.86 7.39
C LYS A 589 17.21 -29.68 8.36
N CYS A 590 16.06 -29.07 8.54
CA CYS A 590 15.87 -28.05 9.57
C CYS A 590 15.87 -28.73 10.95
N TYR A 591 16.69 -28.23 11.85
CA TYR A 591 16.77 -28.77 13.22
C TYR A 591 15.52 -28.36 14.01
N ALA A 592 14.92 -29.31 14.69
CA ALA A 592 13.88 -29.04 15.67
C ALA A 592 14.57 -28.66 17.00
N PHE A 593 14.17 -27.56 17.58
CA PHE A 593 14.65 -27.12 18.90
C PHE A 593 13.54 -27.30 19.91
N SER A 594 13.90 -27.91 21.04
CA SER A 594 13.10 -27.91 22.27
C SER A 594 13.84 -27.06 23.29
N ARG A 595 13.20 -26.03 23.81
CA ARG A 595 13.80 -25.13 24.79
C ARG A 595 12.96 -25.15 26.07
N ILE A 596 13.60 -25.43 27.19
CA ILE A 596 12.99 -25.32 28.51
C ILE A 596 13.46 -23.99 29.10
N GLU A 597 12.54 -23.07 29.32
CA GLU A 597 12.79 -21.83 30.04
C GLU A 597 12.63 -22.09 31.53
N LEU A 598 13.76 -22.14 32.25
CA LEU A 598 13.75 -22.22 33.70
C LEU A 598 13.52 -20.82 34.28
N GLU A 599 12.45 -20.66 35.05
CA GLU A 599 12.23 -19.44 35.82
C GLU A 599 13.34 -19.34 36.89
N TYR A 600 14.26 -18.40 36.69
CA TYR A 600 15.14 -17.97 37.76
C TYR A 600 14.31 -17.10 38.71
N LYS A 601 13.82 -17.69 39.80
CA LYS A 601 13.39 -16.91 40.96
C LYS A 601 14.65 -16.25 41.51
N SER A 602 14.77 -14.93 41.32
CA SER A 602 15.80 -14.15 41.99
C SER A 602 15.58 -14.26 43.50
N LEU A 603 16.35 -15.13 44.14
CA LEU A 603 16.54 -15.06 45.56
C LEU A 603 17.30 -13.77 45.85
N SER A 604 16.58 -12.72 46.21
CA SER A 604 17.18 -11.56 46.84
C SER A 604 17.71 -11.97 48.21
N SER A 605 18.93 -12.50 48.22
CA SER A 605 19.65 -12.62 49.51
C SER A 605 20.16 -11.23 49.91
N SER A 606 19.52 -10.66 50.88
CA SER A 606 20.10 -9.59 51.67
C SER A 606 21.39 -10.11 52.31
N ARG A 607 22.54 -9.80 51.74
CA ARG A 607 23.80 -9.93 52.47
C ARG A 607 24.06 -8.63 53.21
N ASN A 608 23.78 -8.69 54.49
CA ASN A 608 24.34 -7.71 55.42
C ASN A 608 25.89 -7.78 55.39
N ASN A 609 26.51 -6.66 55.25
CA ASN A 609 27.91 -6.46 55.50
C ASN A 609 28.22 -6.80 56.98
N GLN A 610 29.11 -7.73 57.18
CA GLN A 610 29.99 -7.65 58.35
C GLN A 610 31.39 -8.13 57.95
N GLN A 611 32.33 -7.28 58.32
CA GLN A 611 33.75 -7.34 58.19
C GLN A 611 34.40 -8.70 58.60
N LEU A 612 35.30 -9.19 57.79
CA LEU A 612 36.72 -9.42 58.16
C LEU A 612 37.46 -9.87 56.90
#